data_5046c67434b5b4e8339b390b41d733bd
#
_entry.id   5046c67434b5b4e8339b390b41d733bd
#
_cell.length_a   1.000
_cell.length_b   1.000
_cell.length_c   1.000
_cell.angle_alpha   90.00
_cell.angle_beta   90.00
_cell.angle_gamma   90.00
#
_symmetry.space_group_name_H-M   'P 1'
#
loop_
_entity.id
_entity.type
_entity.pdbx_description
1 polymer ?
#
loop_
_entity_poly.entity_id
_entity_poly.type
_entity_poly.pdbx_seq_one_letter_code
_entity_poly.pdbx_strand_id
1 'polypeptide(L)'
;KYDRHVLANHGIEVQGYVHDTMLQSYVLEAHKPHNLSSLAERHLGRSGISYEDLCGKGAHQIPFDQVDIAKAAEYSCEDSDQTLDVHRTLWPQIEADAKLRFIYELEIASSETLYRIERNCVLIDAPTLAAQSHELGQRILQLETEAYEIAGQPFNLSSPKQLGEIFFDKLGTVSYTHLTLPT
;
A
#
# COMPACT_ATOMS: atom_id res chain seq x y z
N LYS A 1 10.15 1.77 9.38
CA LYS A 1 11.15 2.16 8.37
C LYS A 1 10.75 3.44 7.62
N TYR A 2 9.48 3.59 7.22
CA TYR A 2 9.03 4.71 6.40
C TYR A 2 9.38 6.08 7.02
N ASP A 3 9.01 6.29 8.27
CA ASP A 3 9.29 7.56 8.98
C ASP A 3 10.78 7.84 9.09
N ARG A 4 11.62 6.82 9.28
CA ARG A 4 13.07 6.94 9.27
C ARG A 4 13.60 7.43 7.91
N HIS A 5 13.04 6.96 6.79
CA HIS A 5 13.41 7.44 5.47
C HIS A 5 13.04 8.91 5.28
N VAL A 6 11.83 9.29 5.69
CA VAL A 6 11.37 10.68 5.61
C VAL A 6 12.29 11.60 6.40
N LEU A 7 12.56 11.27 7.66
CA LEU A 7 13.45 12.05 8.53
C LEU A 7 14.89 12.11 7.97
N ALA A 8 15.41 10.99 7.48
CA ALA A 8 16.74 10.95 6.87
C ALA A 8 16.85 11.80 5.60
N ASN A 9 15.78 11.96 4.81
CA ASN A 9 15.74 12.86 3.67
C ASN A 9 15.89 14.34 4.06
N HIS A 10 15.54 14.66 5.32
CA HIS A 10 15.71 15.99 5.92
C HIS A 10 16.98 16.12 6.79
N GLY A 11 17.91 15.15 6.69
CA GLY A 11 19.17 15.18 7.46
C GLY A 11 19.00 14.83 8.95
N ILE A 12 17.87 14.27 9.33
CA ILE A 12 17.58 13.87 10.72
C ILE A 12 17.82 12.36 10.86
N GLU A 13 18.81 11.98 11.67
CA GLU A 13 19.11 10.60 11.97
C GLU A 13 18.36 10.13 13.22
N VAL A 14 17.50 9.12 13.05
CA VAL A 14 16.74 8.52 14.17
C VAL A 14 17.64 7.57 14.93
N GLN A 15 17.83 7.83 16.22
CA GLN A 15 18.58 7.00 17.15
C GLN A 15 17.64 6.13 17.98
N GLY A 16 18.14 4.95 18.43
CA GLY A 16 17.40 4.08 19.36
C GLY A 16 16.19 3.36 18.75
N TYR A 17 16.22 3.05 17.46
CA TYR A 17 15.21 2.23 16.81
C TYR A 17 15.34 0.77 17.27
N VAL A 18 14.68 0.42 18.37
CA VAL A 18 14.74 -0.91 18.99
C VAL A 18 13.38 -1.60 19.06
N HIS A 19 12.31 -0.86 18.82
CA HIS A 19 10.95 -1.39 18.84
C HIS A 19 10.14 -0.89 17.63
N ASP A 20 9.24 -1.75 17.16
CA ASP A 20 8.30 -1.48 16.08
C ASP A 20 6.99 -2.23 16.37
N THR A 21 5.90 -1.48 16.57
CA THR A 21 4.59 -2.03 16.96
C THR A 21 3.96 -2.88 15.88
N MET A 22 4.21 -2.56 14.60
CA MET A 22 3.74 -3.36 13.49
C MET A 22 4.43 -4.74 13.48
N LEU A 23 5.75 -4.79 13.71
CA LEU A 23 6.48 -6.05 13.83
C LEU A 23 6.09 -6.83 15.09
N GLN A 24 5.83 -6.14 16.21
CA GLN A 24 5.29 -6.79 17.42
C GLN A 24 3.96 -7.48 17.13
N SER A 25 3.05 -6.78 16.49
CA SER A 25 1.76 -7.36 16.08
C SER A 25 1.92 -8.51 15.10
N TYR A 26 2.85 -8.38 14.15
CA TYR A 26 3.09 -9.43 13.16
C TYR A 26 3.58 -10.74 13.80
N VAL A 27 4.47 -10.63 14.77
CA VAL A 27 5.01 -11.79 15.52
C VAL A 27 3.92 -12.45 16.37
N LEU A 28 3.04 -11.66 16.99
CA LEU A 28 1.96 -12.17 17.85
C LEU A 28 0.76 -12.71 17.07
N GLU A 29 0.34 -12.03 16.01
CA GLU A 29 -0.95 -12.23 15.36
C GLU A 29 -0.86 -12.07 13.82
N ALA A 30 0.06 -12.79 13.16
CA ALA A 30 0.39 -12.66 11.73
C ALA A 30 -0.82 -12.62 10.76
N HIS A 31 -1.96 -13.17 11.16
CA HIS A 31 -3.17 -13.27 10.34
C HIS A 31 -4.12 -12.06 10.46
N LYS A 32 -3.78 -11.05 11.27
CA LYS A 32 -4.62 -9.88 11.52
C LYS A 32 -4.06 -8.61 10.86
N PRO A 33 -4.85 -7.54 10.69
CA PRO A 33 -4.33 -6.24 10.25
C PRO A 33 -3.36 -5.63 11.26
N HIS A 34 -2.29 -4.99 10.75
CA HIS A 34 -1.19 -4.46 11.57
C HIS A 34 -1.06 -2.93 11.52
N ASN A 35 -1.99 -2.22 10.86
CA ASN A 35 -2.01 -0.76 10.88
C ASN A 35 -2.37 -0.23 12.26
N LEU A 36 -1.93 0.98 12.59
CA LEU A 36 -2.08 1.57 13.92
C LEU A 36 -3.54 1.64 14.39
N SER A 37 -4.47 2.04 13.51
CA SER A 37 -5.90 2.14 13.85
C SER A 37 -6.46 0.78 14.27
N SER A 38 -6.14 -0.29 13.53
CA SER A 38 -6.57 -1.65 13.89
C SER A 38 -5.92 -2.16 15.18
N LEU A 39 -4.67 -1.75 15.45
CA LEU A 39 -3.97 -2.08 16.70
C LEU A 39 -4.58 -1.34 17.90
N ALA A 40 -4.83 -0.04 17.75
CA ALA A 40 -5.44 0.77 18.79
C ALA A 40 -6.87 0.29 19.13
N GLU A 41 -7.68 0.01 18.12
CA GLU A 41 -9.02 -0.54 18.34
C GLU A 41 -8.99 -1.90 19.06
N ARG A 42 -8.14 -2.82 18.58
CA ARG A 42 -8.08 -4.19 19.09
C ARG A 42 -7.46 -4.31 20.48
N HIS A 43 -6.41 -3.55 20.76
CA HIS A 43 -5.62 -3.69 21.98
C HIS A 43 -5.91 -2.61 23.02
N LEU A 44 -6.39 -1.44 22.60
CA LEU A 44 -6.65 -0.30 23.50
C LEU A 44 -8.15 0.04 23.60
N GLY A 45 -8.99 -0.50 22.68
CA GLY A 45 -10.39 -0.09 22.58
C GLY A 45 -10.57 1.38 22.18
N ARG A 46 -9.56 1.97 21.50
CA ARG A 46 -9.54 3.38 21.07
C ARG A 46 -9.67 3.46 19.55
N SER A 47 -10.54 4.36 19.09
CA SER A 47 -10.56 4.82 17.70
C SER A 47 -9.80 6.13 17.61
N GLY A 48 -9.00 6.31 16.56
CA GLY A 48 -8.26 7.53 16.31
C GLY A 48 -8.85 8.35 15.16
N ILE A 49 -8.27 9.51 14.92
CA ILE A 49 -8.55 10.35 13.76
C ILE A 49 -8.03 9.61 12.52
N SER A 50 -8.87 9.41 11.52
CA SER A 50 -8.43 8.79 10.28
C SER A 50 -7.79 9.80 9.32
N TYR A 51 -6.95 9.31 8.41
CA TYR A 51 -6.39 10.16 7.34
C TYR A 51 -7.49 10.78 6.47
N GLU A 52 -8.60 10.06 6.26
CA GLU A 52 -9.76 10.54 5.51
C GLU A 52 -10.50 11.67 6.24
N ASP A 53 -10.52 11.68 7.57
CA ASP A 53 -11.10 12.77 8.37
C ASP A 53 -10.32 14.08 8.23
N LEU A 54 -9.01 13.98 7.99
CA LEU A 54 -8.14 15.13 7.79
C LEU A 54 -8.12 15.61 6.34
N CYS A 55 -7.90 14.71 5.42
CA CYS A 55 -7.61 15.02 4.03
C CYS A 55 -8.86 14.92 3.14
N GLY A 56 -9.95 14.36 3.63
CA GLY A 56 -11.14 14.07 2.80
C GLY A 56 -10.98 12.79 1.97
N LYS A 57 -11.98 12.50 1.13
CA LYS A 57 -12.07 11.26 0.35
C LYS A 57 -12.36 11.51 -1.12
N GLY A 58 -11.80 10.68 -1.98
CA GLY A 58 -12.07 10.67 -3.42
C GLY A 58 -11.64 11.96 -4.11
N ALA A 59 -12.50 12.51 -5.00
CA ALA A 59 -12.18 13.69 -5.82
C ALA A 59 -11.96 15.00 -5.02
N HIS A 60 -12.34 15.02 -3.75
CA HIS A 60 -12.20 16.18 -2.85
C HIS A 60 -11.06 16.01 -1.85
N GLN A 61 -10.25 14.95 -2.00
CA GLN A 61 -9.12 14.72 -1.11
C GLN A 61 -8.03 15.76 -1.34
N ILE A 62 -7.62 16.42 -0.26
CA ILE A 62 -6.48 17.36 -0.27
C ILE A 62 -5.19 16.63 0.13
N PRO A 63 -4.02 17.07 -0.35
CA PRO A 63 -2.72 16.60 0.14
C PRO A 63 -2.54 16.99 1.63
N PHE A 64 -1.78 16.18 2.36
CA PHE A 64 -1.59 16.39 3.81
C PHE A 64 -0.90 17.73 4.15
N ASP A 65 -0.07 18.25 3.27
CA ASP A 65 0.60 19.56 3.40
C ASP A 65 -0.36 20.75 3.30
N GLN A 66 -1.60 20.53 2.89
CA GLN A 66 -2.67 21.53 2.89
C GLN A 66 -3.61 21.43 4.09
N VAL A 67 -3.40 20.46 4.98
CA VAL A 67 -4.16 20.32 6.22
C VAL A 67 -3.74 21.43 7.20
N ASP A 68 -4.72 21.96 7.94
CA ASP A 68 -4.46 22.91 9.02
C ASP A 68 -3.45 22.36 10.04
N ILE A 69 -2.44 23.14 10.40
CA ILE A 69 -1.32 22.71 11.25
C ILE A 69 -1.81 22.21 12.61
N ALA A 70 -2.83 22.84 13.20
CA ALA A 70 -3.34 22.42 14.51
C ALA A 70 -3.99 21.03 14.43
N LYS A 71 -4.75 20.76 13.37
CA LYS A 71 -5.35 19.44 13.12
C LYS A 71 -4.29 18.38 12.79
N ALA A 72 -3.31 18.73 11.97
CA ALA A 72 -2.20 17.83 11.66
C ALA A 72 -1.37 17.49 12.91
N ALA A 73 -1.17 18.46 13.80
CA ALA A 73 -0.48 18.25 15.08
C ALA A 73 -1.29 17.34 16.02
N GLU A 74 -2.60 17.55 16.13
CA GLU A 74 -3.48 16.70 16.94
C GLU A 74 -3.42 15.24 16.45
N TYR A 75 -3.55 15.01 15.15
CA TYR A 75 -3.42 13.69 14.53
C TYR A 75 -2.06 13.05 14.84
N SER A 76 -0.96 13.77 14.61
CA SER A 76 0.39 13.23 14.83
C SER A 76 0.69 12.93 16.30
N CYS A 77 0.14 13.75 17.22
CA CYS A 77 0.24 13.50 18.65
C CYS A 77 -0.54 12.25 19.05
N GLU A 78 -1.76 12.08 18.51
CA GLU A 78 -2.58 10.91 18.77
C GLU A 78 -1.90 9.62 18.25
N ASP A 79 -1.37 9.63 17.03
CA ASP A 79 -0.64 8.50 16.46
C ASP A 79 0.57 8.12 17.34
N SER A 80 1.28 9.10 17.86
CA SER A 80 2.45 8.86 18.73
C SER A 80 2.03 8.26 20.09
N ASP A 81 0.97 8.78 20.70
CA ASP A 81 0.41 8.31 21.97
C ASP A 81 -0.10 6.87 21.83
N GLN A 82 -0.92 6.62 20.82
CA GLN A 82 -1.45 5.28 20.53
C GLN A 82 -0.33 4.27 20.23
N THR A 83 0.69 4.65 19.48
CA THR A 83 1.84 3.78 19.19
C THR A 83 2.56 3.37 20.47
N LEU A 84 2.78 4.30 21.40
CA LEU A 84 3.41 4.01 22.69
C LEU A 84 2.56 3.06 23.55
N ASP A 85 1.25 3.27 23.61
CA ASP A 85 0.35 2.45 24.39
C ASP A 85 0.17 1.05 23.78
N VAL A 86 0.13 0.92 22.45
CA VAL A 86 0.18 -0.37 21.75
C VAL A 86 1.47 -1.11 22.09
N HIS A 87 2.62 -0.42 22.04
CA HIS A 87 3.90 -1.03 22.44
C HIS A 87 3.86 -1.57 23.88
N ARG A 88 3.37 -0.78 24.83
CA ARG A 88 3.24 -1.16 26.23
C ARG A 88 2.34 -2.39 26.44
N THR A 89 1.39 -2.59 25.55
CA THR A 89 0.45 -3.72 25.59
C THR A 89 1.03 -4.98 24.95
N LEU A 90 1.74 -4.83 23.82
CA LEU A 90 2.24 -5.97 23.04
C LEU A 90 3.60 -6.49 23.54
N TRP A 91 4.50 -5.57 23.91
CA TRP A 91 5.87 -5.95 24.28
C TRP A 91 5.97 -6.97 25.41
N PRO A 92 5.22 -6.85 26.53
CA PRO A 92 5.29 -7.84 27.61
C PRO A 92 4.96 -9.27 27.17
N GLN A 93 4.09 -9.43 26.17
CA GLN A 93 3.70 -10.75 25.64
C GLN A 93 4.85 -11.39 24.83
N ILE A 94 5.59 -10.58 24.09
CA ILE A 94 6.77 -11.04 23.34
C ILE A 94 7.93 -11.32 24.30
N GLU A 95 8.15 -10.44 25.27
CA GLU A 95 9.23 -10.54 26.24
C GLU A 95 9.12 -11.79 27.13
N ALA A 96 7.89 -12.21 27.43
CA ALA A 96 7.62 -13.39 28.26
C ALA A 96 7.86 -14.72 27.53
N ASP A 97 7.89 -14.74 26.18
CA ASP A 97 8.13 -15.94 25.38
C ASP A 97 9.47 -15.86 24.63
N ALA A 98 10.41 -16.69 25.02
CA ALA A 98 11.76 -16.69 24.43
C ALA A 98 11.78 -16.97 22.92
N LYS A 99 10.79 -17.70 22.37
CA LYS A 99 10.70 -17.98 20.93
C LYS A 99 10.18 -16.76 20.17
N LEU A 100 9.13 -16.12 20.68
CA LEU A 100 8.59 -14.90 20.10
C LEU A 100 9.62 -13.77 20.15
N ARG A 101 10.31 -13.65 21.28
CA ARG A 101 11.39 -12.68 21.45
C ARG A 101 12.51 -12.90 20.43
N PHE A 102 12.97 -14.13 20.23
CA PHE A 102 14.00 -14.46 19.24
C PHE A 102 13.57 -14.06 17.83
N ILE A 103 12.33 -14.40 17.44
CA ILE A 103 11.79 -14.04 16.13
C ILE A 103 11.72 -12.52 15.99
N TYR A 104 11.23 -11.82 17.01
CA TYR A 104 11.14 -10.36 16.98
C TYR A 104 12.51 -9.67 16.87
N GLU A 105 13.52 -10.12 17.58
CA GLU A 105 14.88 -9.60 17.48
C GLU A 105 15.46 -9.81 16.07
N LEU A 106 15.15 -10.94 15.42
CA LEU A 106 15.51 -11.19 14.02
C LEU A 106 14.81 -10.23 13.07
N GLU A 107 13.52 -9.97 13.27
CA GLU A 107 12.73 -9.03 12.44
C GLU A 107 13.25 -7.59 12.58
N ILE A 108 13.60 -7.14 13.78
CA ILE A 108 14.22 -5.81 13.99
C ILE A 108 15.56 -5.71 13.27
N ALA A 109 16.42 -6.72 13.37
CA ALA A 109 17.70 -6.75 12.67
C ALA A 109 17.51 -6.76 11.14
N SER A 110 16.54 -7.51 10.65
CA SER A 110 16.16 -7.54 9.23
C SER A 110 15.62 -6.19 8.76
N SER A 111 14.81 -5.51 9.56
CA SER A 111 14.29 -4.17 9.28
C SER A 111 15.42 -3.13 9.13
N GLU A 112 16.46 -3.20 9.96
CA GLU A 112 17.64 -2.35 9.86
C GLU A 112 18.43 -2.62 8.55
N THR A 113 18.61 -3.88 8.21
CA THR A 113 19.29 -4.29 6.97
C THR A 113 18.52 -3.78 5.74
N LEU A 114 17.20 -3.97 5.73
CA LEU A 114 16.33 -3.49 4.66
C LEU A 114 16.34 -1.96 4.55
N TYR A 115 16.34 -1.24 5.68
CA TYR A 115 16.48 0.21 5.68
C TYR A 115 17.76 0.66 4.95
N ARG A 116 18.90 0.02 5.22
CA ARG A 116 20.17 0.34 4.56
C ARG A 116 20.15 0.02 3.06
N ILE A 117 19.57 -1.12 2.68
CA ILE A 117 19.39 -1.49 1.27
C ILE A 117 18.53 -0.45 0.54
N GLU A 118 17.40 -0.09 1.13
CA GLU A 118 16.49 0.92 0.58
C GLU A 118 17.13 2.31 0.48
N ARG A 119 17.99 2.70 1.43
CA ARG A 119 18.77 3.96 1.36
C ARG A 119 19.80 3.97 0.26
N ASN A 120 20.39 2.84 -0.10
CA ASN A 120 21.31 2.74 -1.23
C ASN A 120 20.59 2.89 -2.58
N CYS A 121 19.28 2.73 -2.61
CA CYS A 121 18.43 2.82 -3.78
C CYS A 121 18.77 1.78 -4.88
N VAL A 122 18.09 1.88 -6.00
CA VAL A 122 18.33 1.08 -7.20
C VAL A 122 18.56 2.03 -8.36
N LEU A 123 19.61 1.77 -9.14
CA LEU A 123 19.84 2.55 -10.35
C LEU A 123 18.79 2.19 -11.41
N ILE A 124 18.05 3.20 -11.84
CA ILE A 124 17.01 3.06 -12.88
C ILE A 124 17.59 3.59 -14.19
N ASP A 125 17.48 2.79 -15.26
CA ASP A 125 17.74 3.25 -16.62
C ASP A 125 16.51 4.00 -17.15
N ALA A 126 16.42 5.28 -16.81
CA ALA A 126 15.32 6.14 -17.21
C ALA A 126 15.16 6.28 -18.73
N PRO A 127 16.23 6.39 -19.55
CA PRO A 127 16.11 6.39 -21.02
C PRO A 127 15.45 5.11 -21.56
N THR A 128 15.86 3.95 -21.10
CA THR A 128 15.26 2.67 -21.53
C THR A 128 13.79 2.57 -21.14
N LEU A 129 13.43 2.97 -19.92
CA LEU A 129 12.03 2.99 -19.50
C LEU A 129 11.18 3.98 -20.30
N ALA A 130 11.72 5.15 -20.62
CA ALA A 130 11.03 6.13 -21.46
C ALA A 130 10.80 5.61 -22.90
N ALA A 131 11.79 4.95 -23.48
CA ALA A 131 11.68 4.34 -24.79
C ALA A 131 10.61 3.22 -24.80
N GLN A 132 10.61 2.34 -23.81
CA GLN A 132 9.61 1.29 -23.66
C GLN A 132 8.20 1.88 -23.45
N SER A 133 8.06 2.91 -22.63
CA SER A 133 6.80 3.59 -22.40
C SER A 133 6.24 4.19 -23.70
N HIS A 134 7.08 4.80 -24.51
CA HIS A 134 6.71 5.35 -25.80
C HIS A 134 6.23 4.25 -26.78
N GLU A 135 7.02 3.16 -26.90
CA GLU A 135 6.69 2.02 -27.76
C GLU A 135 5.35 1.38 -27.35
N LEU A 136 5.19 1.12 -26.05
CA LEU A 136 3.93 0.57 -25.51
C LEU A 136 2.75 1.50 -25.73
N GLY A 137 2.93 2.81 -25.56
CA GLY A 137 1.90 3.81 -25.84
C GLY A 137 1.46 3.79 -27.30
N GLN A 138 2.40 3.71 -28.24
CA GLN A 138 2.08 3.57 -29.68
C GLN A 138 1.33 2.25 -29.96
N ARG A 139 1.76 1.14 -29.34
CA ARG A 139 1.10 -0.15 -29.53
C ARG A 139 -0.30 -0.18 -28.95
N ILE A 140 -0.54 0.47 -27.82
CA ILE A 140 -1.87 0.63 -27.23
C ILE A 140 -2.80 1.39 -28.21
N LEU A 141 -2.36 2.52 -28.76
CA LEU A 141 -3.15 3.30 -29.73
C LEU A 141 -3.50 2.48 -30.98
N GLN A 142 -2.56 1.69 -31.48
CA GLN A 142 -2.83 0.79 -32.60
C GLN A 142 -3.90 -0.25 -32.26
N LEU A 143 -3.76 -0.93 -31.12
CA LEU A 143 -4.72 -1.95 -30.68
C LEU A 143 -6.09 -1.37 -30.37
N GLU A 144 -6.17 -0.16 -29.82
CA GLU A 144 -7.44 0.55 -29.65
C GLU A 144 -8.12 0.83 -30.99
N THR A 145 -7.35 1.30 -31.97
CA THR A 145 -7.86 1.56 -33.33
C THR A 145 -8.38 0.27 -33.96
N GLU A 146 -7.60 -0.81 -33.93
CA GLU A 146 -7.99 -2.12 -34.43
C GLU A 146 -9.28 -2.63 -33.75
N ALA A 147 -9.36 -2.46 -32.40
CA ALA A 147 -10.55 -2.86 -31.64
C ALA A 147 -11.79 -2.06 -32.03
N TYR A 148 -11.66 -0.74 -32.25
CA TYR A 148 -12.77 0.11 -32.70
C TYR A 148 -13.22 -0.22 -34.14
N GLU A 149 -12.28 -0.53 -35.01
CA GLU A 149 -12.59 -0.98 -36.38
C GLU A 149 -13.38 -2.31 -36.36
N ILE A 150 -12.93 -3.31 -35.58
CA ILE A 150 -13.63 -4.59 -35.44
C ILE A 150 -15.02 -4.38 -34.80
N ALA A 151 -15.11 -3.55 -33.75
CA ALA A 151 -16.37 -3.24 -33.12
C ALA A 151 -17.28 -2.35 -33.97
N GLY A 152 -16.75 -1.65 -35.00
CA GLY A 152 -17.46 -0.67 -35.83
C GLY A 152 -17.90 0.58 -35.06
N GLN A 153 -17.35 0.83 -33.89
CA GLN A 153 -17.61 2.03 -33.06
C GLN A 153 -16.54 2.17 -31.97
N PRO A 154 -16.25 3.41 -31.52
CA PRO A 154 -15.42 3.62 -30.35
C PRO A 154 -16.18 3.20 -29.08
N PHE A 155 -15.44 2.70 -28.09
CA PHE A 155 -15.96 2.33 -26.76
C PHE A 155 -14.84 2.36 -25.74
N ASN A 156 -15.18 2.37 -24.45
CA ASN A 156 -14.17 2.32 -23.38
C ASN A 156 -13.71 0.90 -23.12
N LEU A 157 -12.49 0.57 -23.58
CA LEU A 157 -11.84 -0.73 -23.38
C LEU A 157 -11.58 -1.09 -21.90
N SER A 158 -11.59 -0.10 -21.00
CA SER A 158 -11.48 -0.33 -19.56
C SER A 158 -12.84 -0.54 -18.86
N SER A 159 -13.95 -0.51 -19.62
CA SER A 159 -15.29 -0.71 -19.06
C SER A 159 -15.81 -2.13 -19.33
N PRO A 160 -15.87 -3.01 -18.31
CA PRO A 160 -16.41 -4.36 -18.46
C PRO A 160 -17.83 -4.39 -19.04
N LYS A 161 -18.64 -3.36 -18.70
CA LYS A 161 -20.00 -3.23 -19.22
C LYS A 161 -20.02 -3.01 -20.73
N GLN A 162 -19.25 -2.02 -21.22
CA GLN A 162 -19.18 -1.72 -22.66
C GLN A 162 -18.53 -2.86 -23.45
N LEU A 163 -17.50 -3.53 -22.86
CA LEU A 163 -16.94 -4.73 -23.44
C LEU A 163 -17.99 -5.83 -23.58
N GLY A 164 -18.81 -6.06 -22.57
CA GLY A 164 -19.91 -7.03 -22.62
C GLY A 164 -20.93 -6.71 -23.74
N GLU A 165 -21.34 -5.46 -23.85
CA GLU A 165 -22.25 -4.98 -24.92
C GLU A 165 -21.64 -5.21 -26.32
N ILE A 166 -20.34 -4.93 -26.51
CA ILE A 166 -19.67 -5.17 -27.78
C ILE A 166 -19.57 -6.66 -28.10
N PHE A 167 -19.08 -7.47 -27.15
CA PHE A 167 -18.85 -8.90 -27.42
C PHE A 167 -20.16 -9.68 -27.54
N PHE A 168 -21.10 -9.51 -26.64
CA PHE A 168 -22.28 -10.36 -26.56
C PHE A 168 -23.44 -9.82 -27.39
N ASP A 169 -23.71 -8.51 -27.34
CA ASP A 169 -24.88 -7.94 -28.03
C ASP A 169 -24.58 -7.62 -29.49
N LYS A 170 -23.38 -7.08 -29.78
CA LYS A 170 -23.05 -6.62 -31.14
C LYS A 170 -22.33 -7.68 -31.98
N LEU A 171 -21.28 -8.31 -31.45
CA LEU A 171 -20.50 -9.32 -32.16
C LEU A 171 -21.10 -10.74 -32.02
N GLY A 172 -22.10 -10.94 -31.18
CA GLY A 172 -22.79 -12.21 -30.98
C GLY A 172 -21.89 -13.34 -30.48
N THR A 173 -20.81 -13.00 -29.79
CA THR A 173 -19.92 -14.04 -29.22
C THR A 173 -20.62 -14.73 -28.06
N VAL A 174 -20.41 -16.04 -27.90
CA VAL A 174 -21.02 -16.85 -26.82
C VAL A 174 -19.95 -17.16 -25.79
N SER A 175 -20.27 -16.92 -24.51
CA SER A 175 -19.42 -17.37 -23.41
C SER A 175 -19.63 -18.89 -23.19
N TYR A 176 -18.65 -19.70 -23.59
CA TYR A 176 -18.66 -21.13 -23.24
C TYR A 176 -17.99 -21.31 -21.87
N THR A 177 -18.75 -21.79 -20.91
CA THR A 177 -18.24 -22.16 -19.57
C THR A 177 -17.53 -23.52 -19.55
N HIS A 178 -17.58 -24.30 -20.64
CA HIS A 178 -16.91 -25.60 -20.76
C HIS A 178 -16.16 -25.71 -22.09
N LEU A 179 -14.83 -25.71 -22.01
CA LEU A 179 -13.98 -26.23 -23.05
C LEU A 179 -14.06 -27.77 -22.99
N THR A 180 -14.86 -28.38 -23.86
CA THR A 180 -14.69 -29.81 -24.15
C THR A 180 -13.44 -29.92 -24.99
N LEU A 181 -12.36 -30.48 -24.44
CA LEU A 181 -11.20 -30.89 -25.20
C LEU A 181 -11.67 -31.96 -26.23
N PRO A 182 -11.30 -31.86 -27.49
CA PRO A 182 -11.55 -32.95 -28.44
C PRO A 182 -10.79 -34.19 -27.97
N THR A 183 -11.51 -35.29 -27.85
CA THR A 183 -10.97 -36.64 -27.60
C THR A 183 -10.12 -37.12 -28.76
#